data_293cee8e4b1fd6d6e0bc616de3e417e7
#
_entry.id   293cee8e4b1fd6d6e0bc616de3e417e7
#
_cell.length_a   1.000
_cell.length_b   1.000
_cell.length_c   1.000
_cell.angle_alpha   90.00
_cell.angle_beta   90.00
_cell.angle_gamma   90.00
#
_symmetry.space_group_name_H-M   'P 1'
#
loop_
_entity.id
_entity.type
_entity.pdbx_description
1 polymer ?
#
loop_
_entity_poly.entity_id
_entity_poly.type
_entity_poly.pdbx_seq_one_letter_code
_entity_poly.pdbx_strand_id
1 'polypeptide(L)'
;MNTHQMIQKLSKIGRVLSKIAFVFSIIGICGCIASLLSLGFGNGSLIKIGGVTLHGLVSEKYGYNIKSICAALSGWMIVCAGEAVLAKFAEVYFKNELRAETPFTLSGAKELLRLGILALAIPTGCAVAGSIVEGIIAGFMKVEQAAAMDLYFDNEASIVLGMMFILGSLLCRYGAELMDGTKIRGSR
;
A
#
# COMPACT_ATOMS: atom_id res chain seq x y z
N MET A 1 -20.49 7.25 24.91
CA MET A 1 -19.38 6.38 24.50
C MET A 1 -18.09 7.17 24.70
N ASN A 2 -17.20 6.75 25.60
CA ASN A 2 -15.99 7.53 25.93
C ASN A 2 -15.05 7.59 24.73
N THR A 3 -14.51 8.78 24.44
CA THR A 3 -13.58 9.05 23.32
C THR A 3 -12.44 8.03 23.26
N HIS A 4 -11.91 7.63 24.42
CA HIS A 4 -10.87 6.60 24.55
C HIS A 4 -11.30 5.22 23.97
N GLN A 5 -12.53 4.80 24.24
CA GLN A 5 -13.06 3.53 23.69
C GLN A 5 -13.25 3.58 22.17
N MET A 6 -13.59 4.76 21.66
CA MET A 6 -13.75 4.96 20.22
C MET A 6 -12.39 4.87 19.48
N ILE A 7 -11.36 5.48 20.03
CA ILE A 7 -9.99 5.43 19.49
C ILE A 7 -9.45 4.00 19.51
N GLN A 8 -9.63 3.28 20.62
CA GLN A 8 -9.20 1.88 20.69
C GLN A 8 -9.93 0.97 19.68
N LYS A 9 -11.23 1.19 19.46
CA LYS A 9 -11.98 0.45 18.42
C LYS A 9 -11.45 0.77 17.03
N LEU A 10 -11.19 2.05 16.74
CA LEU A 10 -10.66 2.50 15.45
C LEU A 10 -9.27 1.90 15.18
N SER A 11 -8.39 1.91 16.17
CA SER A 11 -7.05 1.31 16.06
C SER A 11 -7.10 -0.22 15.88
N LYS A 12 -8.06 -0.90 16.52
CA LYS A 12 -8.31 -2.34 16.26
C LYS A 12 -8.73 -2.60 14.82
N ILE A 13 -9.67 -1.81 14.31
CA ILE A 13 -10.14 -1.90 12.92
C ILE A 13 -8.98 -1.62 11.96
N GLY A 14 -8.22 -0.54 12.17
CA GLY A 14 -7.05 -0.20 11.36
C GLY A 14 -6.02 -1.33 11.31
N ARG A 15 -5.74 -1.97 12.47
CA ARG A 15 -4.84 -3.12 12.53
C ARG A 15 -5.36 -4.34 11.76
N VAL A 16 -6.65 -4.63 11.83
CA VAL A 16 -7.26 -5.75 11.09
C VAL A 16 -7.21 -5.47 9.58
N LEU A 17 -7.59 -4.25 9.16
CA LEU A 17 -7.55 -3.85 7.76
C LEU A 17 -6.12 -3.91 7.19
N SER A 18 -5.12 -3.45 7.95
CA SER A 18 -3.71 -3.53 7.53
C SER A 18 -3.25 -4.99 7.34
N LYS A 19 -3.68 -5.92 8.21
CA LYS A 19 -3.39 -7.34 8.03
C LYS A 19 -4.06 -7.92 6.79
N ILE A 20 -5.31 -7.57 6.56
CA ILE A 20 -6.06 -7.99 5.37
C ILE A 20 -5.34 -7.48 4.11
N ALA A 21 -4.99 -6.18 4.06
CA ALA A 21 -4.25 -5.60 2.96
C ALA A 21 -2.92 -6.31 2.72
N PHE A 22 -2.16 -6.61 3.78
CA PHE A 22 -0.92 -7.37 3.69
C PHE A 22 -1.12 -8.75 3.05
N VAL A 23 -2.14 -9.50 3.48
CA VAL A 23 -2.45 -10.84 2.93
C VAL A 23 -2.83 -10.73 1.46
N PHE A 24 -3.66 -9.75 1.07
CA PHE A 24 -4.04 -9.52 -0.34
C PHE A 24 -2.83 -9.17 -1.20
N SER A 25 -1.92 -8.33 -0.71
CA SER A 25 -0.69 -7.98 -1.44
C SER A 25 0.21 -9.21 -1.64
N ILE A 26 0.34 -10.08 -0.65
CA ILE A 26 1.08 -11.36 -0.79
C ILE A 26 0.41 -12.28 -1.81
N ILE A 27 -0.91 -12.41 -1.78
CA ILE A 27 -1.67 -13.18 -2.78
C ILE A 27 -1.44 -12.59 -4.18
N GLY A 28 -1.42 -11.27 -4.32
CA GLY A 28 -1.10 -10.57 -5.57
C GLY A 28 0.29 -10.93 -6.10
N ILE A 29 1.32 -10.89 -5.24
CA ILE A 29 2.69 -11.29 -5.60
C ILE A 29 2.73 -12.75 -6.06
N CYS A 30 2.15 -13.65 -5.29
CA CYS A 30 2.10 -15.08 -5.64
C CYS A 30 1.35 -15.29 -6.96
N GLY A 31 0.25 -14.57 -7.20
CA GLY A 31 -0.50 -14.59 -8.45
C GLY A 31 0.33 -14.12 -9.64
N CYS A 32 1.09 -13.02 -9.50
CA CYS A 32 1.99 -12.54 -10.55
C CYS A 32 3.08 -13.57 -10.87
N ILE A 33 3.73 -14.14 -9.85
CA ILE A 33 4.77 -15.16 -10.03
C ILE A 33 4.19 -16.39 -10.74
N ALA A 34 3.06 -16.91 -10.28
CA ALA A 34 2.42 -18.08 -10.88
C ALA A 34 1.98 -17.82 -12.33
N SER A 35 1.49 -16.59 -12.64
CA SER A 35 1.14 -16.19 -14.00
C SER A 35 2.37 -16.10 -14.90
N LEU A 36 3.48 -15.53 -14.43
CA LEU A 36 4.74 -15.47 -15.17
C LEU A 36 5.30 -16.87 -15.46
N LEU A 37 5.27 -17.77 -14.48
CA LEU A 37 5.68 -19.16 -14.67
C LEU A 37 4.80 -19.88 -15.69
N SER A 38 3.49 -19.73 -15.59
CA SER A 38 2.52 -20.31 -16.54
C SER A 38 2.76 -19.85 -17.97
N LEU A 39 3.02 -18.55 -18.17
CA LEU A 39 3.34 -18.01 -19.49
C LEU A 39 4.70 -18.51 -20.02
N GLY A 40 5.69 -18.68 -19.15
CA GLY A 40 7.01 -19.19 -19.50
C GLY A 40 7.01 -20.68 -19.90
N PHE A 41 6.17 -21.50 -19.30
CA PHE A 41 6.02 -22.92 -19.63
C PHE A 41 5.04 -23.22 -20.79
N GLY A 42 4.49 -22.19 -21.45
CA GLY A 42 3.66 -22.34 -22.63
C GLY A 42 2.23 -22.83 -22.38
N ASN A 43 1.83 -23.04 -21.14
CA ASN A 43 0.48 -23.48 -20.76
C ASN A 43 -0.39 -22.27 -20.35
N GLY A 44 -0.79 -21.44 -21.28
CA GLY A 44 -1.50 -20.18 -21.06
C GLY A 44 -2.84 -20.23 -20.31
N SER A 45 -3.13 -21.28 -19.51
CA SER A 45 -4.45 -21.46 -18.90
C SER A 45 -4.44 -21.91 -17.42
N LEU A 46 -3.31 -21.81 -16.70
CA LEU A 46 -3.16 -22.53 -15.43
C LEU A 46 -3.81 -21.94 -14.20
N ILE A 47 -4.24 -20.68 -14.18
CA ILE A 47 -4.81 -20.12 -12.94
C ILE A 47 -6.26 -19.68 -13.20
N LYS A 48 -7.19 -20.62 -12.94
CA LYS A 48 -8.62 -20.32 -12.79
C LYS A 48 -8.96 -20.27 -11.30
N ILE A 49 -9.18 -19.09 -10.76
CA ILE A 49 -9.72 -18.91 -9.41
C ILE A 49 -11.16 -18.44 -9.57
N GLY A 50 -12.12 -19.27 -9.16
CA GLY A 50 -13.54 -18.90 -9.18
C GLY A 50 -14.12 -18.59 -10.57
N GLY A 51 -13.57 -19.18 -11.66
CA GLY A 51 -14.04 -18.94 -13.02
C GLY A 51 -13.39 -17.74 -13.72
N VAL A 52 -12.61 -16.94 -13.01
CA VAL A 52 -11.84 -15.82 -13.56
C VAL A 52 -10.41 -16.28 -13.80
N THR A 53 -9.93 -16.17 -15.02
CA THR A 53 -8.51 -16.37 -15.33
C THR A 53 -7.78 -15.07 -15.01
N LEU A 54 -6.72 -15.11 -14.16
CA LEU A 54 -5.89 -13.93 -13.89
C LEU A 54 -5.35 -13.32 -15.20
N HIS A 55 -5.10 -14.17 -16.17
CA HIS A 55 -4.74 -13.81 -17.53
C HIS A 55 -5.85 -12.98 -18.24
N GLY A 56 -7.14 -13.28 -18.00
CA GLY A 56 -8.24 -12.55 -18.59
C GLY A 56 -8.33 -11.10 -18.14
N LEU A 57 -8.09 -10.82 -16.86
CA LEU A 57 -8.09 -9.45 -16.30
C LEU A 57 -6.99 -8.60 -16.91
N VAL A 58 -5.81 -9.18 -17.14
CA VAL A 58 -4.67 -8.47 -17.73
C VAL A 58 -4.81 -8.38 -19.24
N SER A 59 -5.35 -9.40 -19.93
CA SER A 59 -5.50 -9.41 -21.38
C SER A 59 -6.56 -8.44 -21.90
N GLU A 60 -7.62 -8.15 -21.14
CA GLU A 60 -8.60 -7.14 -21.53
C GLU A 60 -7.97 -5.74 -21.69
N LYS A 61 -6.97 -5.42 -20.87
CA LYS A 61 -6.32 -4.11 -20.87
C LYS A 61 -5.09 -4.03 -21.79
N TYR A 62 -4.31 -5.11 -21.91
CA TYR A 62 -3.03 -5.13 -22.66
C TYR A 62 -3.09 -5.90 -23.99
N GLY A 63 -4.26 -6.37 -24.38
CA GLY A 63 -4.40 -7.24 -25.54
C GLY A 63 -3.83 -8.64 -25.28
N TYR A 64 -3.92 -9.51 -26.30
CA TYR A 64 -3.49 -10.91 -26.18
C TYR A 64 -1.97 -11.12 -26.41
N ASN A 65 -1.16 -10.08 -26.34
CA ASN A 65 0.28 -10.21 -26.53
C ASN A 65 0.95 -10.70 -25.23
N ILE A 66 1.38 -11.95 -25.22
CA ILE A 66 2.06 -12.60 -24.07
C ILE A 66 3.23 -11.77 -23.54
N LYS A 67 3.98 -11.13 -24.43
CA LYS A 67 5.14 -10.31 -24.05
C LYS A 67 4.73 -9.06 -23.27
N SER A 68 3.66 -8.38 -23.70
CA SER A 68 3.10 -7.21 -22.99
C SER A 68 2.58 -7.62 -21.61
N ILE A 69 1.92 -8.77 -21.51
CA ILE A 69 1.40 -9.30 -20.25
C ILE A 69 2.55 -9.63 -19.28
N CYS A 70 3.64 -10.23 -19.76
CA CYS A 70 4.81 -10.50 -18.93
C CYS A 70 5.47 -9.21 -18.40
N ALA A 71 5.58 -8.19 -19.26
CA ALA A 71 6.12 -6.89 -18.85
C ALA A 71 5.24 -6.26 -17.77
N ALA A 72 3.92 -6.20 -17.99
CA ALA A 72 2.97 -5.64 -17.05
C ALA A 72 2.97 -6.38 -15.69
N LEU A 73 2.93 -7.72 -15.69
CA LEU A 73 2.95 -8.52 -14.45
C LEU A 73 4.20 -8.28 -13.61
N SER A 74 5.36 -8.03 -14.26
CA SER A 74 6.59 -7.73 -13.53
C SER A 74 6.53 -6.36 -12.84
N GLY A 75 5.94 -5.35 -13.48
CA GLY A 75 5.68 -4.05 -12.86
C GLY A 75 4.70 -4.15 -11.69
N TRP A 76 3.60 -4.88 -11.88
CA TRP A 76 2.60 -5.12 -10.84
C TRP A 76 3.17 -5.81 -9.60
N MET A 77 4.10 -6.73 -9.77
CA MET A 77 4.75 -7.41 -8.66
C MET A 77 5.49 -6.41 -7.75
N ILE A 78 6.11 -5.37 -8.31
CA ILE A 78 6.78 -4.31 -7.55
C ILE A 78 5.77 -3.48 -6.76
N VAL A 79 4.65 -3.12 -7.37
CA VAL A 79 3.57 -2.37 -6.72
C VAL A 79 2.99 -3.18 -5.55
N CYS A 80 2.65 -4.45 -5.75
CA CYS A 80 2.16 -5.32 -4.69
C CYS A 80 3.19 -5.48 -3.55
N ALA A 81 4.49 -5.54 -3.87
CA ALA A 81 5.53 -5.58 -2.84
C ALA A 81 5.57 -4.29 -2.01
N GLY A 82 5.43 -3.13 -2.64
CA GLY A 82 5.33 -1.84 -1.96
C GLY A 82 4.11 -1.76 -1.04
N GLU A 83 2.96 -2.19 -1.52
CA GLU A 83 1.73 -2.25 -0.73
C GLU A 83 1.86 -3.17 0.49
N ALA A 84 2.50 -4.34 0.34
CA ALA A 84 2.77 -5.25 1.44
C ALA A 84 3.65 -4.58 2.51
N VAL A 85 4.69 -3.86 2.11
CA VAL A 85 5.56 -3.12 3.01
C VAL A 85 4.78 -2.02 3.73
N LEU A 86 3.98 -1.22 3.02
CA LEU A 86 3.15 -0.17 3.61
C LEU A 86 2.13 -0.73 4.59
N ALA A 87 1.44 -1.82 4.23
CA ALA A 87 0.48 -2.49 5.09
C ALA A 87 1.14 -2.99 6.40
N LYS A 88 2.40 -3.45 6.31
CA LYS A 88 3.16 -3.87 7.49
C LYS A 88 3.52 -2.70 8.40
N PHE A 89 3.93 -1.56 7.86
CA PHE A 89 4.16 -0.35 8.64
C PHE A 89 2.87 0.14 9.32
N ALA A 90 1.74 0.13 8.61
CA ALA A 90 0.45 0.48 9.18
C ALA A 90 0.03 -0.48 10.32
N GLU A 91 0.25 -1.79 10.17
CA GLU A 91 -0.03 -2.76 11.23
C GLU A 91 0.78 -2.47 12.49
N VAL A 92 2.08 -2.17 12.33
CA VAL A 92 2.98 -1.85 13.45
C VAL A 92 2.52 -0.57 14.15
N TYR A 93 2.18 0.47 13.40
CA TYR A 93 1.65 1.71 13.93
C TYR A 93 0.40 1.48 14.79
N PHE A 94 -0.64 0.83 14.22
CA PHE A 94 -1.88 0.57 14.97
C PHE A 94 -1.68 -0.36 16.16
N LYS A 95 -0.69 -1.26 16.11
CA LYS A 95 -0.32 -2.09 17.26
C LYS A 95 0.29 -1.26 18.38
N ASN A 96 1.14 -0.30 18.06
CA ASN A 96 1.77 0.59 19.04
C ASN A 96 0.73 1.54 19.65
N GLU A 97 -0.16 2.10 18.84
CA GLU A 97 -1.26 2.95 19.28
C GLU A 97 -2.21 2.23 20.25
N LEU A 98 -2.50 0.95 20.02
CA LEU A 98 -3.30 0.13 20.93
C LEU A 98 -2.64 -0.10 22.30
N ARG A 99 -1.31 0.07 22.41
CA ARG A 99 -0.56 -0.05 23.66
C ARG A 99 -0.44 1.29 24.40
N ALA A 100 -0.63 2.40 23.71
CA ALA A 100 -0.58 3.72 24.28
C ALA A 100 -1.87 3.99 25.08
N GLU A 101 -1.73 4.48 26.30
CA GLU A 101 -2.88 4.83 27.16
C GLU A 101 -3.57 6.11 26.68
N THR A 102 -2.85 7.00 25.99
CA THR A 102 -3.36 8.26 25.43
C THR A 102 -2.97 8.43 23.98
N PRO A 103 -3.91 8.86 23.11
CA PRO A 103 -3.64 9.06 21.67
C PRO A 103 -2.78 10.30 21.39
N PHE A 104 -2.71 11.24 22.36
CA PHE A 104 -1.97 12.50 22.23
C PHE A 104 -0.59 12.39 22.87
N THR A 105 0.28 11.59 22.26
CA THR A 105 1.69 11.51 22.64
C THR A 105 2.55 12.07 21.50
N LEU A 106 3.63 12.77 21.85
CA LEU A 106 4.60 13.26 20.86
C LEU A 106 5.21 12.10 20.06
N SER A 107 5.35 10.93 20.67
CA SER A 107 5.81 9.72 20.02
C SER A 107 4.80 9.20 18.97
N GLY A 108 3.51 9.09 19.35
CA GLY A 108 2.43 8.68 18.44
C GLY A 108 2.27 9.63 17.25
N ALA A 109 2.36 10.95 17.50
CA ALA A 109 2.34 11.95 16.45
C ALA A 109 3.49 11.77 15.43
N LYS A 110 4.72 11.48 15.90
CA LYS A 110 5.87 11.21 15.02
C LYS A 110 5.70 9.93 14.21
N GLU A 111 5.18 8.87 14.82
CA GLU A 111 4.90 7.61 14.10
C GLU A 111 3.81 7.80 13.05
N LEU A 112 2.76 8.56 13.35
CA LEU A 112 1.68 8.88 12.41
C LEU A 112 2.20 9.73 11.23
N LEU A 113 3.07 10.72 11.50
CA LEU A 113 3.73 11.51 10.45
C LEU A 113 4.55 10.60 9.52
N ARG A 114 5.34 9.70 10.11
CA ARG A 114 6.13 8.75 9.36
C ARG A 114 5.26 7.86 8.48
N LEU A 115 4.15 7.35 9.02
CA LEU A 115 3.20 6.54 8.25
C LEU A 115 2.59 7.34 7.09
N GLY A 116 2.22 8.61 7.31
CA GLY A 116 1.71 9.49 6.26
C GLY A 116 2.72 9.73 5.13
N ILE A 117 3.97 9.99 5.48
CA ILE A 117 5.06 10.14 4.48
C ILE A 117 5.27 8.84 3.70
N LEU A 118 5.29 7.69 4.38
CA LEU A 118 5.44 6.39 3.72
C LEU A 118 4.25 6.04 2.84
N ALA A 119 3.03 6.42 3.23
CA ALA A 119 1.82 6.23 2.42
C ALA A 119 1.84 7.04 1.11
N LEU A 120 2.59 8.14 1.05
CA LEU A 120 2.83 8.90 -0.17
C LEU A 120 4.02 8.34 -0.96
N ALA A 121 5.13 8.09 -0.28
CA ALA A 121 6.40 7.76 -0.92
C ALA A 121 6.44 6.34 -1.49
N ILE A 122 5.90 5.34 -0.77
CA ILE A 122 5.98 3.94 -1.20
C ILE A 122 5.14 3.68 -2.45
N PRO A 123 3.84 4.02 -2.52
CA PRO A 123 3.05 3.77 -3.72
C PRO A 123 3.59 4.51 -4.93
N THR A 124 3.95 5.80 -4.78
CA THR A 124 4.52 6.59 -5.86
C THR A 124 5.88 6.04 -6.33
N GLY A 125 6.76 5.71 -5.40
CA GLY A 125 8.07 5.13 -5.71
C GLY A 125 7.96 3.77 -6.39
N CYS A 126 7.04 2.91 -5.92
CA CYS A 126 6.81 1.60 -6.52
C CYS A 126 6.13 1.70 -7.89
N ALA A 127 5.25 2.69 -8.10
CA ALA A 127 4.66 2.96 -9.41
C ALA A 127 5.74 3.34 -10.43
N VAL A 128 6.62 4.27 -10.08
CA VAL A 128 7.74 4.69 -10.94
C VAL A 128 8.69 3.51 -11.19
N ALA A 129 9.09 2.77 -10.14
CA ALA A 129 9.97 1.61 -10.30
C ALA A 129 9.32 0.51 -11.14
N GLY A 130 8.02 0.23 -10.95
CA GLY A 130 7.25 -0.70 -11.74
C GLY A 130 7.23 -0.34 -13.22
N SER A 131 6.97 0.94 -13.53
CA SER A 131 6.97 1.45 -14.92
C SER A 131 8.35 1.34 -15.57
N ILE A 132 9.42 1.59 -14.83
CA ILE A 132 10.79 1.44 -15.33
C ILE A 132 11.07 -0.03 -15.67
N VAL A 133 10.76 -0.94 -14.77
CA VAL A 133 10.98 -2.39 -14.98
C VAL A 133 10.14 -2.92 -16.13
N GLU A 134 8.88 -2.51 -16.21
CA GLU A 134 8.01 -2.83 -17.34
C GLU A 134 8.60 -2.35 -18.66
N GLY A 135 9.05 -1.08 -18.73
CA GLY A 135 9.68 -0.51 -19.91
C GLY A 135 10.95 -1.23 -20.33
N ILE A 136 11.79 -1.63 -19.37
CA ILE A 136 13.00 -2.43 -19.64
C ILE A 136 12.62 -3.80 -20.22
N ILE A 137 11.69 -4.51 -19.62
CA ILE A 137 11.26 -5.84 -20.08
C ILE A 137 10.58 -5.74 -21.46
N ALA A 138 9.72 -4.75 -21.67
CA ALA A 138 9.07 -4.49 -22.94
C ALA A 138 10.12 -4.20 -24.05
N GLY A 139 11.16 -3.43 -23.75
CA GLY A 139 12.27 -3.17 -24.65
C GLY A 139 13.05 -4.44 -25.02
N PHE A 140 13.38 -5.30 -24.05
CA PHE A 140 14.01 -6.59 -24.33
C PHE A 140 13.15 -7.52 -25.17
N MET A 141 11.84 -7.52 -24.96
CA MET A 141 10.89 -8.36 -25.67
C MET A 141 10.45 -7.78 -27.03
N LYS A 142 10.94 -6.56 -27.40
CA LYS A 142 10.54 -5.82 -28.61
C LYS A 142 9.03 -5.69 -28.74
N VAL A 143 8.39 -5.19 -27.69
CA VAL A 143 6.95 -4.89 -27.67
C VAL A 143 6.76 -3.47 -28.20
N GLU A 144 5.98 -3.32 -29.29
CA GLU A 144 5.78 -2.02 -29.96
C GLU A 144 4.95 -1.02 -29.15
N GLN A 145 4.19 -1.46 -28.16
CA GLN A 145 3.40 -0.60 -27.26
C GLN A 145 3.63 -0.98 -25.82
N ALA A 146 4.45 -0.19 -25.14
CA ALA A 146 4.47 -0.14 -23.68
C ALA A 146 3.28 0.74 -23.24
N ALA A 147 2.14 0.15 -22.97
CA ALA A 147 0.95 0.83 -22.42
C ALA A 147 1.12 1.18 -20.93
N ALA A 148 2.36 1.40 -20.52
CA ALA A 148 2.81 1.27 -19.15
C ALA A 148 2.40 2.39 -18.20
N MET A 149 2.13 3.58 -18.68
CA MET A 149 2.08 4.76 -17.79
C MET A 149 0.74 4.98 -17.08
N ASP A 150 -0.37 4.52 -17.65
CA ASP A 150 -1.70 4.86 -17.13
C ASP A 150 -2.14 4.04 -15.91
N LEU A 151 -1.52 2.89 -15.66
CA LEU A 151 -1.99 1.94 -14.64
C LEU A 151 -1.51 2.22 -13.22
N TYR A 152 -0.35 2.86 -13.09
CA TYR A 152 0.32 3.00 -11.80
C TYR A 152 -0.01 4.31 -11.09
N PHE A 153 -0.57 5.30 -11.80
CA PHE A 153 -0.89 6.60 -11.23
C PHE A 153 -2.29 6.71 -10.60
N ASP A 154 -3.10 5.64 -10.65
CA ASP A 154 -4.44 5.61 -10.01
C ASP A 154 -4.34 5.46 -8.47
N ASN A 155 -3.36 6.15 -7.87
CA ASN A 155 -3.06 6.13 -6.44
C ASN A 155 -3.70 7.29 -5.67
N GLU A 156 -4.78 7.88 -6.20
CA GLU A 156 -5.47 9.01 -5.54
C GLU A 156 -5.85 8.69 -4.09
N ALA A 157 -6.34 7.47 -3.85
CA ALA A 157 -6.72 7.04 -2.51
C ALA A 157 -5.53 7.01 -1.53
N SER A 158 -4.34 6.58 -1.97
CA SER A 158 -3.12 6.54 -1.16
C SER A 158 -2.60 7.95 -0.87
N ILE A 159 -2.70 8.86 -1.84
CA ILE A 159 -2.32 10.27 -1.67
C ILE A 159 -3.22 10.94 -0.65
N VAL A 160 -4.54 10.80 -0.78
CA VAL A 160 -5.51 11.35 0.17
C VAL A 160 -5.28 10.78 1.57
N LEU A 161 -5.09 9.47 1.69
CA LEU A 161 -4.82 8.81 2.97
C LEU A 161 -3.52 9.29 3.61
N GLY A 162 -2.46 9.44 2.83
CA GLY A 162 -1.17 9.96 3.29
C GLY A 162 -1.29 11.40 3.82
N MET A 163 -2.00 12.27 3.09
CA MET A 163 -2.28 13.65 3.54
C MET A 163 -3.12 13.65 4.83
N MET A 164 -4.15 12.80 4.95
CA MET A 164 -4.95 12.69 6.17
C MET A 164 -4.11 12.26 7.37
N PHE A 165 -3.17 11.34 7.21
CA PHE A 165 -2.26 10.94 8.29
C PHE A 165 -1.30 12.06 8.68
N ILE A 166 -0.78 12.84 7.74
CA ILE A 166 0.08 13.99 8.02
C ILE A 166 -0.69 15.05 8.80
N LEU A 167 -1.89 15.42 8.34
CA LEU A 167 -2.75 16.38 9.04
C LEU A 167 -3.13 15.88 10.45
N GLY A 168 -3.51 14.60 10.56
CA GLY A 168 -3.79 13.97 11.85
C GLY A 168 -2.59 14.02 12.81
N SER A 169 -1.39 13.80 12.30
CA SER A 169 -0.14 13.91 13.06
C SER A 169 0.07 15.32 13.62
N LEU A 170 -0.16 16.35 12.81
CA LEU A 170 -0.03 17.75 13.26
C LEU A 170 -1.05 18.08 14.38
N LEU A 171 -2.30 17.61 14.24
CA LEU A 171 -3.33 17.78 15.26
C LEU A 171 -2.98 17.03 16.55
N CYS A 172 -2.48 15.80 16.47
CA CYS A 172 -2.02 15.04 17.63
C CYS A 172 -0.85 15.72 18.34
N ARG A 173 0.09 16.25 17.58
CA ARG A 173 1.23 17.00 18.12
C ARG A 173 0.78 18.26 18.85
N TYR A 174 -0.09 19.05 18.23
CA TYR A 174 -0.65 20.25 18.86
C TYR A 174 -1.39 19.92 20.17
N GLY A 175 -2.21 18.85 20.16
CA GLY A 175 -2.89 18.38 21.36
C GLY A 175 -1.91 17.96 22.49
N ALA A 176 -0.83 17.27 22.13
CA ALA A 176 0.20 16.88 23.10
C ALA A 176 0.92 18.09 23.72
N GLU A 177 1.26 19.11 22.92
CA GLU A 177 1.91 20.33 23.36
C GLU A 177 0.99 21.14 24.32
N LEU A 178 -0.32 21.18 24.05
CA LEU A 178 -1.30 21.82 24.95
C LEU A 178 -1.42 21.08 26.29
N MET A 179 -1.40 19.76 26.30
CA MET A 179 -1.47 18.97 27.53
C MET A 179 -0.22 19.16 28.40
N ASP A 180 0.96 19.25 27.80
CA ASP A 180 2.18 19.52 28.53
C ASP A 180 2.21 20.96 29.11
N GLY A 181 1.73 21.94 28.36
CA GLY A 181 1.62 23.34 28.81
C GLY A 181 0.68 23.52 29.99
N THR A 182 -0.41 22.76 30.06
CA THR A 182 -1.36 22.78 31.17
C THR A 182 -0.81 22.12 32.44
N LYS A 183 0.00 21.08 32.32
CA LYS A 183 0.69 20.45 33.49
C LYS A 183 1.64 21.38 34.17
N ILE A 184 2.40 22.19 33.43
CA ILE A 184 3.37 23.15 33.99
C ILE A 184 2.64 24.29 34.72
N ARG A 185 1.45 24.70 34.29
CA ARG A 185 0.67 25.78 34.88
C ARG A 185 -0.07 25.36 36.16
N GLY A 186 -0.42 24.09 36.29
CA GLY A 186 -1.10 23.54 37.48
C GLY A 186 -0.17 23.15 38.63
N SER A 187 1.15 23.23 38.44
CA SER A 187 2.18 22.92 39.48
C SER A 187 2.77 24.18 40.13
N ARG A 188 2.26 25.37 39.84
CA ARG A 188 2.55 26.61 40.50
C ARG A 188 1.36 27.08 41.33
#